data_bfd1c764103ac7bb851f6e8b2702370a
#
_entry.id   bfd1c764103ac7bb851f6e8b2702370a
#
_cell.length_a   1.000
_cell.length_b   1.000
_cell.length_c   1.000
_cell.angle_alpha   90.00
_cell.angle_beta   90.00
_cell.angle_gamma   90.00
#
_symmetry.space_group_name_H-M   'P 1'
#
loop_
_entity.id
_entity.type
_entity.pdbx_description
1 polymer ?
#
loop_
_entity_poly.entity_id
_entity_poly.type
_entity_poly.pdbx_seq_one_letter_code
_entity_poly.pdbx_strand_id
1 'polypeptide(L)'
;VDGLKRQLAHEKRINWVNPNNIHLTLKFIGDTPNEDIPKIIEEVGLMLKNHKSFTMNFDRTGIFGSRYAPRVLWLGMQNTPQELYDLEEDTLSVFDKLGYLRDRQNFVPHITLGRIKELCEKQYFQKIVGGIEQKSYIKQDVNDIILFQSFLRPEGAVYKILKKFEI
;
A
#
# COMPACT_ATOMS: atom_id res chain seq x y z
N VAL A 1 7.03 6.44 12.33
CA VAL A 1 5.60 6.43 12.69
C VAL A 1 5.38 6.90 14.12
N ASP A 2 6.20 6.48 15.09
CA ASP A 2 5.96 6.75 16.53
C ASP A 2 6.03 8.24 16.90
N GLY A 3 6.86 9.02 16.21
CA GLY A 3 6.87 10.48 16.37
C GLY A 3 5.54 11.12 15.99
N LEU A 4 4.94 10.69 14.87
CA LEU A 4 3.62 11.14 14.42
C LEU A 4 2.51 10.69 15.36
N LYS A 5 2.56 9.44 15.82
CA LYS A 5 1.59 8.94 16.81
C LYS A 5 1.59 9.77 18.08
N ARG A 6 2.78 10.16 18.56
CA ARG A 6 2.89 11.01 19.75
C ARG A 6 2.32 12.42 19.52
N GLN A 7 2.67 13.06 18.40
CA GLN A 7 2.18 14.40 18.06
C GLN A 7 0.66 14.42 17.83
N LEU A 8 0.10 13.34 17.28
CA LEU A 8 -1.33 13.21 16.99
C LEU A 8 -2.07 12.35 18.04
N ALA A 9 -1.54 12.21 19.26
CA ALA A 9 -2.11 11.34 20.29
C ALA A 9 -3.53 11.74 20.74
N HIS A 10 -3.90 13.03 20.59
CA HIS A 10 -5.25 13.54 20.87
C HIS A 10 -6.27 13.15 19.80
N GLU A 11 -5.81 12.79 18.57
CA GLU A 11 -6.64 12.34 17.46
C GLU A 11 -6.99 10.86 17.60
N LYS A 12 -7.90 10.56 18.52
CA LYS A 12 -8.25 9.15 18.90
C LYS A 12 -8.93 8.35 17.79
N ARG A 13 -9.35 8.99 16.69
CA ARG A 13 -10.04 8.32 15.58
C ARG A 13 -9.14 8.10 14.36
N ILE A 14 -7.83 8.11 14.55
CA ILE A 14 -6.85 7.61 13.59
C ILE A 14 -6.53 6.15 13.93
N ASN A 15 -6.90 5.26 13.04
CA ASN A 15 -6.52 3.84 13.13
C ASN A 15 -5.13 3.67 12.51
N TRP A 16 -4.11 3.64 13.35
CA TRP A 16 -2.73 3.41 12.92
C TRP A 16 -2.54 1.97 12.46
N VAL A 17 -1.85 1.81 11.32
CA VAL A 17 -1.53 0.48 10.80
C VAL A 17 -0.53 -0.21 11.73
N ASN A 18 -0.77 -1.49 12.03
CA ASN A 18 0.21 -2.32 12.73
C ASN A 18 1.48 -2.42 11.87
N PRO A 19 2.69 -2.21 12.43
CA PRO A 19 3.94 -2.33 11.68
C PRO A 19 4.06 -3.63 10.87
N ASN A 20 3.57 -4.75 11.39
CA ASN A 20 3.59 -6.04 10.72
C ASN A 20 2.63 -6.14 9.51
N ASN A 21 1.72 -5.19 9.38
CA ASN A 21 0.76 -5.12 8.28
C ASN A 21 1.12 -4.02 7.25
N ILE A 22 2.27 -3.35 7.43
CA ILE A 22 2.71 -2.33 6.49
C ILE A 22 3.16 -3.02 5.19
N HIS A 23 2.54 -2.65 4.08
CA HIS A 23 2.85 -3.16 2.75
C HIS A 23 2.49 -2.11 1.69
N LEU A 24 3.08 -2.26 0.50
CA LEU A 24 2.64 -1.57 -0.71
C LEU A 24 1.75 -2.54 -1.49
N THR A 25 0.60 -2.07 -1.91
CA THR A 25 -0.36 -2.86 -2.70
C THR A 25 -0.17 -2.58 -4.18
N LEU A 26 0.05 -3.62 -4.99
CA LEU A 26 0.04 -3.52 -6.45
C LEU A 26 -1.38 -3.53 -6.99
N LYS A 27 -2.19 -4.49 -6.53
CA LYS A 27 -3.59 -4.65 -6.96
C LYS A 27 -4.47 -5.20 -5.84
N PHE A 28 -5.67 -4.65 -5.72
CA PHE A 28 -6.76 -5.28 -4.98
C PHE A 28 -7.57 -6.15 -5.92
N ILE A 29 -7.57 -7.47 -5.69
CA ILE A 29 -8.27 -8.43 -6.56
C ILE A 29 -9.77 -8.42 -6.24
N GLY A 30 -10.12 -8.25 -4.98
CA GLY A 30 -11.49 -8.34 -4.47
C GLY A 30 -11.86 -9.77 -4.08
N ASP A 31 -13.16 -10.04 -4.04
CA ASP A 31 -13.67 -11.38 -3.74
C ASP A 31 -13.28 -12.35 -4.86
N THR A 32 -12.55 -13.39 -4.49
CA THR A 32 -11.92 -14.31 -5.42
C THR A 32 -12.33 -15.75 -5.08
N PRO A 33 -12.92 -16.51 -6.02
CA PRO A 33 -13.20 -17.93 -5.84
C PRO A 33 -11.92 -18.72 -5.53
N ASN A 34 -12.00 -19.69 -4.62
CA ASN A 34 -10.84 -20.50 -4.25
C ASN A 34 -10.28 -21.30 -5.43
N GLU A 35 -11.13 -21.67 -6.38
CA GLU A 35 -10.76 -22.37 -7.61
C GLU A 35 -9.87 -21.54 -8.55
N ASP A 36 -9.94 -20.20 -8.47
CA ASP A 36 -9.11 -19.33 -9.30
C ASP A 36 -7.68 -19.15 -8.74
N ILE A 37 -7.49 -19.39 -7.44
CA ILE A 37 -6.21 -19.14 -6.78
C ILE A 37 -5.04 -19.88 -7.42
N PRO A 38 -5.13 -21.19 -7.79
CA PRO A 38 -4.04 -21.89 -8.45
C PRO A 38 -3.62 -21.26 -9.78
N LYS A 39 -4.61 -20.85 -10.59
CA LYS A 39 -4.36 -20.19 -11.87
C LYS A 39 -3.74 -18.80 -11.70
N ILE A 40 -4.22 -18.03 -10.72
CA ILE A 40 -3.61 -16.73 -10.37
C ILE A 40 -2.14 -16.91 -9.97
N ILE A 41 -1.84 -17.91 -9.15
CA ILE A 41 -0.47 -18.19 -8.72
C ILE A 41 0.42 -18.56 -9.92
N GLU A 42 -0.07 -19.37 -10.84
CA GLU A 42 0.67 -19.76 -12.03
C GLU A 42 0.96 -18.56 -12.94
N GLU A 43 -0.05 -17.79 -13.32
CA GLU A 43 0.07 -16.66 -14.24
C GLU A 43 0.92 -15.53 -13.67
N VAL A 44 0.74 -15.17 -12.39
CA VAL A 44 1.59 -14.20 -11.69
C VAL A 44 3.03 -14.71 -11.62
N GLY A 45 3.24 -16.00 -11.31
CA GLY A 45 4.58 -16.57 -11.26
C GLY A 45 5.28 -16.59 -12.62
N LEU A 46 4.54 -16.76 -13.72
CA LEU A 46 5.10 -16.68 -15.07
C LEU A 46 5.49 -15.25 -15.43
N MET A 47 4.64 -14.28 -15.13
CA MET A 47 4.89 -12.86 -15.37
C MET A 47 6.15 -12.38 -14.62
N LEU A 48 6.27 -12.75 -13.33
CA LEU A 48 7.36 -12.30 -12.47
C LEU A 48 8.75 -12.77 -12.89
N LYS A 49 8.87 -13.81 -13.72
CA LYS A 49 10.16 -14.24 -14.30
C LYS A 49 10.83 -13.18 -15.17
N ASN A 50 10.08 -12.21 -15.65
CA ASN A 50 10.60 -11.10 -16.47
C ASN A 50 11.02 -9.89 -15.62
N HIS A 51 10.75 -9.90 -14.31
CA HIS A 51 11.09 -8.83 -13.40
C HIS A 51 12.35 -9.17 -12.60
N LYS A 52 13.02 -8.13 -12.12
CA LYS A 52 14.22 -8.24 -11.28
C LYS A 52 14.03 -7.40 -10.02
N SER A 53 14.78 -7.74 -8.99
CA SER A 53 14.84 -6.95 -7.77
C SER A 53 15.22 -5.49 -8.04
N PHE A 54 14.61 -4.57 -7.29
CA PHE A 54 14.87 -3.14 -7.35
C PHE A 54 14.72 -2.53 -5.95
N THR A 55 15.13 -1.26 -5.81
CA THR A 55 15.05 -0.57 -4.52
C THR A 55 14.01 0.54 -4.56
N MET A 56 13.16 0.60 -3.55
CA MET A 56 12.24 1.72 -3.29
C MET A 56 12.80 2.62 -2.20
N ASN A 57 12.72 3.95 -2.39
CA ASN A 57 13.07 4.94 -1.38
C ASN A 57 11.83 5.73 -0.95
N PHE A 58 11.33 5.46 0.25
CA PHE A 58 10.18 6.16 0.81
C PHE A 58 10.64 7.45 1.49
N ASP A 59 10.29 8.59 0.88
CA ASP A 59 10.79 9.91 1.27
C ASP A 59 9.73 11.02 1.24
N ARG A 60 8.47 10.66 0.91
CA ARG A 60 7.36 11.60 0.77
C ARG A 60 6.15 11.14 1.54
N THR A 61 5.60 12.01 2.38
CA THR A 61 4.28 11.80 3.02
C THR A 61 3.16 12.45 2.22
N GLY A 62 1.95 11.92 2.38
CA GLY A 62 0.77 12.50 1.78
C GLY A 62 -0.52 11.99 2.41
N ILE A 63 -1.63 12.51 1.91
CA ILE A 63 -2.97 12.13 2.33
C ILE A 63 -3.81 11.74 1.13
N PHE A 64 -4.72 10.76 1.30
CA PHE A 64 -5.85 10.57 0.41
C PHE A 64 -7.10 11.18 1.04
N GLY A 65 -8.01 11.62 0.18
CA GLY A 65 -9.12 12.49 0.53
C GLY A 65 -8.78 13.95 0.31
N SER A 66 -9.63 14.85 0.76
CA SER A 66 -9.34 16.28 0.67
C SER A 66 -8.57 16.77 1.91
N ARG A 67 -7.93 17.94 1.81
CA ARG A 67 -7.31 18.61 2.98
C ARG A 67 -8.31 18.84 4.13
N TYR A 68 -9.60 18.96 3.81
CA TYR A 68 -10.67 19.21 4.79
C TYR A 68 -11.28 17.91 5.35
N ALA A 69 -11.13 16.81 4.62
CA ALA A 69 -11.62 15.48 4.98
C ALA A 69 -10.58 14.42 4.56
N PRO A 70 -9.40 14.40 5.20
CA PRO A 70 -8.39 13.38 4.93
C PRO A 70 -8.89 12.02 5.43
N ARG A 71 -8.61 10.98 4.65
CA ARG A 71 -9.03 9.59 4.96
C ARG A 71 -7.88 8.67 5.24
N VAL A 72 -6.73 8.90 4.62
CA VAL A 72 -5.54 8.06 4.76
C VAL A 72 -4.32 8.95 4.85
N LEU A 73 -3.47 8.69 5.84
CA LEU A 73 -2.11 9.22 5.91
C LEU A 73 -1.16 8.13 5.42
N TRP A 74 -0.29 8.46 4.48
CA TRP A 74 0.59 7.50 3.83
C TRP A 74 2.03 8.01 3.66
N LEU A 75 2.95 7.10 3.41
CA LEU A 75 4.32 7.35 3.02
C LEU A 75 4.54 6.74 1.63
N GLY A 76 5.08 7.52 0.72
CA GLY A 76 5.37 7.14 -0.66
C GLY A 76 6.73 7.67 -1.10
N MET A 77 6.90 7.83 -2.41
CA MET A 77 8.16 8.18 -3.05
C MET A 77 8.01 9.45 -3.88
N GLN A 78 9.02 10.33 -3.88
CA GLN A 78 9.12 11.45 -4.82
C GLN A 78 9.47 10.95 -6.21
N ASN A 79 10.43 10.03 -6.27
CA ASN A 79 10.88 9.38 -7.50
C ASN A 79 10.55 7.90 -7.39
N THR A 80 9.44 7.49 -8.00
CA THR A 80 9.05 6.08 -8.07
C THR A 80 9.91 5.38 -9.12
N PRO A 81 10.54 4.23 -8.81
CA PRO A 81 11.26 3.44 -9.80
C PRO A 81 10.36 3.02 -10.95
N GLN A 82 10.88 3.05 -12.19
CA GLN A 82 10.13 2.60 -13.36
C GLN A 82 9.77 1.12 -13.25
N GLU A 83 10.64 0.32 -12.66
CA GLU A 83 10.43 -1.10 -12.40
C GLU A 83 9.15 -1.37 -11.58
N LEU A 84 8.77 -0.46 -10.69
CA LEU A 84 7.52 -0.59 -9.93
C LEU A 84 6.28 -0.30 -10.78
N TYR A 85 6.37 0.66 -11.71
CA TYR A 85 5.28 0.92 -12.66
C TYR A 85 5.13 -0.22 -13.66
N ASP A 86 6.23 -0.75 -14.18
CA ASP A 86 6.23 -1.89 -15.09
C ASP A 86 5.63 -3.13 -14.40
N LEU A 87 6.02 -3.38 -13.17
CA LEU A 87 5.48 -4.47 -12.36
C LEU A 87 3.98 -4.32 -12.09
N GLU A 88 3.52 -3.12 -11.81
CA GLU A 88 2.08 -2.83 -11.61
C GLU A 88 1.30 -3.06 -12.90
N GLU A 89 1.74 -2.52 -14.03
CA GLU A 89 1.05 -2.67 -15.32
C GLU A 89 1.00 -4.12 -15.79
N ASP A 90 2.10 -4.87 -15.62
CA ASP A 90 2.13 -6.29 -15.95
C ASP A 90 1.22 -7.10 -15.01
N THR A 91 1.17 -6.74 -13.73
CA THR A 91 0.22 -7.32 -12.79
C THR A 91 -1.22 -7.05 -13.23
N LEU A 92 -1.58 -5.82 -13.58
CA LEU A 92 -2.91 -5.48 -14.08
C LEU A 92 -3.25 -6.27 -15.34
N SER A 93 -2.29 -6.39 -16.27
CA SER A 93 -2.45 -7.13 -17.52
C SER A 93 -2.71 -8.64 -17.32
N VAL A 94 -2.07 -9.25 -16.32
CA VAL A 94 -2.36 -10.64 -15.93
C VAL A 94 -3.79 -10.77 -15.42
N PHE A 95 -4.21 -9.88 -14.52
CA PHE A 95 -5.55 -9.94 -13.95
C PHE A 95 -6.66 -9.59 -14.95
N ASP A 96 -6.40 -8.70 -15.93
CA ASP A 96 -7.30 -8.44 -17.05
C ASP A 96 -7.56 -9.73 -17.88
N LYS A 97 -6.50 -10.49 -18.20
CA LYS A 97 -6.60 -11.77 -18.92
C LYS A 97 -7.37 -12.85 -18.12
N LEU A 98 -7.29 -12.77 -16.79
CA LEU A 98 -8.03 -13.66 -15.89
C LEU A 98 -9.49 -13.21 -15.67
N GLY A 99 -9.91 -12.08 -16.25
CA GLY A 99 -11.28 -11.56 -16.15
C GLY A 99 -11.55 -10.69 -14.93
N TYR A 100 -10.52 -10.28 -14.19
CA TYR A 100 -10.65 -9.38 -13.06
C TYR A 100 -10.59 -7.92 -13.52
N LEU A 101 -11.48 -7.09 -12.99
CA LEU A 101 -11.55 -5.68 -13.38
C LEU A 101 -10.27 -4.93 -12.99
N ARG A 102 -9.83 -4.07 -13.89
CA ARG A 102 -8.75 -3.13 -13.65
C ARG A 102 -9.19 -2.06 -12.65
N ASP A 103 -8.30 -1.63 -11.77
CA ASP A 103 -8.55 -0.51 -10.87
C ASP A 103 -8.78 0.77 -11.69
N ARG A 104 -9.81 1.54 -11.31
CA ARG A 104 -10.17 2.78 -12.02
C ARG A 104 -9.33 3.99 -11.62
N GLN A 105 -8.56 3.88 -10.55
CA GLN A 105 -7.76 4.97 -10.01
C GLN A 105 -6.32 4.87 -10.52
N ASN A 106 -5.68 6.01 -10.68
CA ASN A 106 -4.25 6.05 -10.97
C ASN A 106 -3.46 5.38 -9.85
N PHE A 107 -2.47 4.60 -10.22
CA PHE A 107 -1.56 3.99 -9.27
C PHE A 107 -0.72 5.05 -8.56
N VAL A 108 -0.86 5.14 -7.26
CA VAL A 108 -0.05 6.00 -6.39
C VAL A 108 0.67 5.10 -5.40
N PRO A 109 1.94 4.74 -5.66
CA PRO A 109 2.68 3.82 -4.80
C PRO A 109 2.85 4.38 -3.39
N HIS A 110 2.33 3.67 -2.39
CA HIS A 110 2.36 4.13 -1.01
C HIS A 110 2.27 2.98 -0.02
N ILE A 111 2.75 3.23 1.20
CA ILE A 111 2.43 2.43 2.38
C ILE A 111 1.52 3.24 3.29
N THR A 112 0.42 2.64 3.74
CA THR A 112 -0.53 3.29 4.65
C THR A 112 0.06 3.34 6.05
N LEU A 113 0.11 4.54 6.65
CA LEU A 113 0.53 4.75 8.05
C LEU A 113 -0.68 4.74 8.99
N GLY A 114 -1.79 5.33 8.56
CA GLY A 114 -3.00 5.40 9.36
C GLY A 114 -4.24 5.72 8.53
N ARG A 115 -5.38 5.20 8.97
CA ARG A 115 -6.71 5.47 8.39
C ARG A 115 -7.48 6.39 9.31
N ILE A 116 -7.92 7.53 8.77
CA ILE A 116 -8.57 8.61 9.51
C ILE A 116 -10.08 8.43 9.38
N LYS A 117 -10.76 8.19 10.49
CA LYS A 117 -12.22 8.18 10.56
C LYS A 117 -12.78 9.57 10.79
N GLU A 118 -12.11 10.34 11.66
CA GLU A 118 -12.49 11.69 12.03
C GLU A 118 -11.30 12.40 12.66
N LEU A 119 -11.24 13.73 12.53
CA LEU A 119 -10.25 14.58 13.18
C LEU A 119 -10.94 15.54 14.14
N CYS A 120 -10.41 15.66 15.35
CA CYS A 120 -10.82 16.65 16.34
C CYS A 120 -10.26 18.03 15.98
N GLU A 121 -8.98 18.10 15.60
CA GLU A 121 -8.28 19.36 15.31
C GLU A 121 -7.66 19.35 13.90
N LYS A 122 -8.49 19.58 12.88
CA LYS A 122 -8.09 19.54 11.46
C LYS A 122 -6.90 20.46 11.13
N GLN A 123 -6.88 21.68 11.69
CA GLN A 123 -5.80 22.66 11.42
C GLN A 123 -4.48 22.18 12.03
N TYR A 124 -4.53 21.63 13.23
CA TYR A 124 -3.35 21.05 13.88
C TYR A 124 -2.82 19.85 13.11
N PHE A 125 -3.69 18.92 12.71
CA PHE A 125 -3.33 17.80 11.85
C PHE A 125 -2.63 18.27 10.56
N GLN A 126 -3.20 19.26 9.86
CA GLN A 126 -2.62 19.80 8.63
C GLN A 126 -1.23 20.43 8.88
N LYS A 127 -1.06 21.15 10.00
CA LYS A 127 0.23 21.72 10.39
C LYS A 127 1.27 20.64 10.63
N ILE A 128 0.92 19.57 11.35
CA ILE A 128 1.84 18.47 11.64
C ILE A 128 2.21 17.73 10.33
N VAL A 129 1.24 17.35 9.51
CA VAL A 129 1.50 16.61 8.27
C VAL A 129 2.25 17.47 7.25
N GLY A 130 1.90 18.75 7.12
CA GLY A 130 2.60 19.69 6.23
C GLY A 130 4.02 20.06 6.69
N GLY A 131 4.31 19.91 7.98
CA GLY A 131 5.65 20.13 8.55
C GLY A 131 6.56 18.89 8.52
N ILE A 132 6.09 17.76 7.98
CA ILE A 132 6.93 16.57 7.87
C ILE A 132 8.03 16.83 6.83
N GLU A 133 9.28 16.75 7.28
CA GLU A 133 10.43 16.90 6.41
C GLU A 133 10.44 15.83 5.32
N GLN A 134 10.76 16.21 4.09
CA GLN A 134 10.96 15.28 2.99
C GLN A 134 12.40 14.77 3.01
N LYS A 135 12.58 13.54 3.46
CA LYS A 135 13.87 12.86 3.53
C LYS A 135 13.69 11.35 3.39
N SER A 136 14.75 10.66 3.07
CA SER A 136 14.72 9.19 3.05
C SER A 136 14.41 8.64 4.44
N TYR A 137 13.21 8.07 4.59
CA TYR A 137 12.75 7.41 5.82
C TYR A 137 13.02 5.93 5.80
N ILE A 138 12.79 5.28 4.64
CA ILE A 138 12.93 3.84 4.45
C ILE A 138 13.50 3.61 3.05
N LYS A 139 14.56 2.83 2.96
CA LYS A 139 14.99 2.16 1.73
C LYS A 139 14.60 0.70 1.83
N GLN A 140 13.91 0.19 0.81
CA GLN A 140 13.42 -1.18 0.78
C GLN A 140 13.82 -1.83 -0.54
N ASP A 141 14.62 -2.88 -0.44
CA ASP A 141 14.88 -3.75 -1.58
C ASP A 141 13.67 -4.68 -1.78
N VAL A 142 13.17 -4.69 -3.01
CA VAL A 142 12.05 -5.54 -3.42
C VAL A 142 12.64 -6.78 -4.06
N ASN A 143 12.60 -7.88 -3.33
CA ASN A 143 13.10 -9.18 -3.76
C ASN A 143 11.96 -10.20 -3.89
N ASP A 144 10.77 -9.83 -3.45
CA ASP A 144 9.62 -10.73 -3.47
C ASP A 144 8.29 -9.97 -3.59
N ILE A 145 7.33 -10.67 -4.16
CA ILE A 145 5.93 -10.24 -4.25
C ILE A 145 5.08 -11.27 -3.53
N ILE A 146 4.06 -10.80 -2.82
CA ILE A 146 3.24 -11.67 -1.98
C ILE A 146 1.77 -11.59 -2.39
N LEU A 147 1.17 -12.75 -2.63
CA LEU A 147 -0.28 -12.89 -2.74
C LEU A 147 -0.85 -13.11 -1.35
N PHE A 148 -1.69 -12.17 -0.90
CA PHE A 148 -2.35 -12.23 0.39
C PHE A 148 -3.84 -12.54 0.26
N GLN A 149 -4.34 -13.32 1.20
CA GLN A 149 -5.76 -13.33 1.56
C GLN A 149 -5.96 -12.39 2.76
N SER A 150 -6.90 -11.45 2.64
CA SER A 150 -7.21 -10.52 3.72
C SER A 150 -8.53 -10.86 4.40
N PHE A 151 -8.52 -10.80 5.74
CA PHE A 151 -9.70 -10.93 6.58
C PHE A 151 -9.94 -9.62 7.30
N LEU A 152 -11.10 -9.00 7.05
CA LEU A 152 -11.47 -7.76 7.73
C LEU A 152 -11.93 -8.08 9.16
N ARG A 153 -11.30 -7.43 10.14
CA ARG A 153 -11.63 -7.53 11.56
C ARG A 153 -11.93 -6.13 12.11
N PRO A 154 -12.68 -6.01 13.22
CA PRO A 154 -12.92 -4.71 13.85
C PRO A 154 -11.62 -3.95 14.19
N GLU A 155 -10.57 -4.68 14.57
CA GLU A 155 -9.26 -4.16 14.97
C GLU A 155 -8.37 -3.81 13.77
N GLY A 156 -8.76 -4.22 12.55
CA GLY A 156 -8.01 -4.04 11.30
C GLY A 156 -7.94 -5.31 10.46
N ALA A 157 -7.34 -5.21 9.30
CA ALA A 157 -7.16 -6.36 8.42
C ALA A 157 -6.11 -7.33 8.98
N VAL A 158 -6.40 -8.63 8.85
CA VAL A 158 -5.45 -9.72 9.09
C VAL A 158 -5.12 -10.35 7.75
N TYR A 159 -3.82 -10.49 7.46
CA TYR A 159 -3.33 -11.01 6.20
C TYR A 159 -2.77 -12.42 6.38
N LYS A 160 -3.19 -13.33 5.50
CA LYS A 160 -2.63 -14.67 5.36
C LYS A 160 -1.88 -14.75 4.03
N ILE A 161 -0.62 -15.17 4.06
CA ILE A 161 0.17 -15.42 2.86
C ILE A 161 -0.39 -16.66 2.16
N LEU A 162 -0.80 -16.51 0.90
CA LEU A 162 -1.17 -17.62 0.02
C LEU A 162 0.04 -18.08 -0.80
N LYS A 163 0.83 -17.12 -1.30
CA LYS A 163 2.04 -17.41 -2.06
C LYS A 163 3.03 -16.26 -1.93
N LYS A 164 4.29 -16.59 -1.82
CA LYS A 164 5.44 -15.70 -1.96
C LYS A 164 6.16 -16.03 -3.26
N PHE A 165 6.46 -15.03 -4.07
CA PHE A 165 7.21 -15.13 -5.32
C PHE A 165 8.50 -14.36 -5.17
N GLU A 166 9.62 -14.93 -5.55
CA GLU A 166 10.91 -14.25 -5.66
C GLU A 166 11.05 -13.62 -7.05
N ILE A 167 11.72 -12.44 -7.11
CA ILE A 167 12.01 -11.71 -8.35
C ILE A 167 13.49 -11.32 -8.45
#